data_a3590509b0e04290cf6f8a2bd14f70f1
#
_entry.id   a3590509b0e04290cf6f8a2bd14f70f1
#
_cell.length_a   1.000
_cell.length_b   1.000
_cell.length_c   1.000
_cell.angle_alpha   90.00
_cell.angle_beta   90.00
_cell.angle_gamma   90.00
#
_symmetry.space_group_name_H-M   'P 1'
#
loop_
_entity.id
_entity.type
_entity.pdbx_description
1 polymer ?
#
loop_
_entity_poly.entity_id
_entity_poly.type
_entity_poly.pdbx_seq_one_letter_code
_entity_poly.pdbx_strand_id
1 'polypeptide(L)'
;MVYQTLNESERSLLRRMIGKNFERIKYPTQVIEGDRLFGNILLMAGGACFEILNETEKTPYFGMEEDVSRFHVKKLVDEKDYSPSIIFDSASSQITERIIDGKIEDILVVEDEVNVFDSGEIFYSITIDTAIVFRMGKTSISISRDWSLGEEMSIRESDDYENAIYSVRQMIDEWSDEDADAPKSDLRPATCDRKFISLKDGGRK
;
A
#
# COMPACT_ATOMS: atom_id res chain seq x y z
N MET A 1 2.16 -1.87 -20.51
CA MET A 1 2.26 -2.26 -19.09
C MET A 1 2.72 -1.05 -18.31
N VAL A 2 2.02 -0.71 -17.25
CA VAL A 2 2.28 0.43 -16.36
C VAL A 2 2.80 -0.11 -15.03
N TYR A 3 3.68 0.63 -14.34
CA TYR A 3 4.25 0.22 -13.05
C TYR A 3 4.04 1.32 -12.01
N GLN A 4 3.32 0.98 -10.94
CA GLN A 4 3.07 1.80 -9.75
C GLN A 4 3.64 1.08 -8.51
N THR A 5 4.94 0.80 -8.56
CA THR A 5 5.66 0.02 -7.56
C THR A 5 6.78 0.82 -6.91
N LEU A 6 7.17 0.41 -5.70
CA LEU A 6 8.35 0.92 -5.01
C LEU A 6 9.59 0.74 -5.88
N ASN A 7 10.36 1.79 -6.05
CA ASN A 7 11.64 1.71 -6.73
C ASN A 7 12.71 1.03 -5.84
N GLU A 8 13.87 0.72 -6.42
CA GLU A 8 14.93 -0.01 -5.71
C GLU A 8 15.50 0.78 -4.51
N SER A 9 15.53 2.11 -4.54
CA SER A 9 15.99 2.92 -3.41
C SER A 9 15.01 2.84 -2.24
N GLU A 10 13.72 2.85 -2.50
CA GLU A 10 12.64 2.70 -1.52
C GLU A 10 12.64 1.29 -0.91
N ARG A 11 12.75 0.25 -1.75
CA ARG A 11 12.92 -1.15 -1.31
C ARG A 11 14.19 -1.32 -0.46
N SER A 12 15.29 -0.62 -0.80
CA SER A 12 16.52 -0.62 -0.01
C SER A 12 16.34 0.02 1.37
N LEU A 13 15.51 1.08 1.49
CA LEU A 13 15.18 1.66 2.79
C LEU A 13 14.42 0.67 3.67
N LEU A 14 13.43 -0.03 3.12
CA LEU A 14 12.70 -1.07 3.84
C LEU A 14 13.64 -2.21 4.29
N ARG A 15 14.55 -2.70 3.42
CA ARG A 15 15.52 -3.74 3.79
C ARG A 15 16.36 -3.37 5.00
N ARG A 16 16.68 -2.09 5.19
CA ARG A 16 17.47 -1.63 6.36
C ARG A 16 16.75 -1.76 7.68
N MET A 17 15.42 -1.90 7.66
CA MET A 17 14.62 -2.14 8.86
C MET A 17 14.65 -3.62 9.29
N ILE A 18 14.94 -4.55 8.38
CA ILE A 18 14.98 -5.99 8.67
C ILE A 18 16.06 -6.28 9.72
N GLY A 19 15.71 -7.05 10.74
CA GLY A 19 16.56 -7.37 11.89
C GLY A 19 16.56 -6.30 12.98
N LYS A 20 15.91 -5.14 12.76
CA LYS A 20 15.76 -4.07 13.75
C LYS A 20 14.51 -4.28 14.58
N ASN A 21 14.46 -3.64 15.76
CA ASN A 21 13.24 -3.55 16.54
C ASN A 21 12.30 -2.53 15.88
N PHE A 22 11.04 -2.91 15.65
CA PHE A 22 9.97 -2.01 15.24
C PHE A 22 9.43 -1.38 16.52
N GLU A 23 9.81 -0.14 16.79
CA GLU A 23 9.57 0.51 18.07
C GLU A 23 8.16 1.08 18.15
N ARG A 24 7.77 1.80 17.12
CA ARG A 24 6.46 2.45 17.07
C ARG A 24 6.05 2.87 15.66
N ILE A 25 4.74 3.12 15.52
CA ILE A 25 4.11 3.69 14.35
C ILE A 25 3.27 4.88 14.77
N LYS A 26 3.30 5.95 13.98
CA LYS A 26 2.55 7.18 14.22
C LYS A 26 1.90 7.65 12.94
N TYR A 27 0.63 8.00 13.02
CA TYR A 27 -0.16 8.35 11.83
C TYR A 27 -1.34 9.26 12.17
N PRO A 28 -1.81 10.10 11.23
CA PRO A 28 -3.05 10.83 11.39
C PRO A 28 -4.23 9.85 11.28
N THR A 29 -5.09 9.83 12.29
CA THR A 29 -6.35 9.07 12.24
C THR A 29 -7.46 10.02 11.82
N GLN A 30 -8.04 9.75 10.67
CA GLN A 30 -9.28 10.38 10.23
C GLN A 30 -10.35 9.30 10.18
N VAL A 31 -11.33 9.40 11.06
CA VAL A 31 -12.47 8.48 11.07
C VAL A 31 -13.47 8.95 10.03
N ILE A 32 -13.36 8.41 8.82
CA ILE A 32 -14.41 8.47 7.81
C ILE A 32 -14.84 7.04 7.60
N GLU A 33 -16.00 6.65 8.12
CA GLU A 33 -16.62 5.33 7.97
C GLU A 33 -15.65 4.14 8.06
N GLY A 34 -15.08 3.90 9.26
CA GLY A 34 -14.15 2.80 9.53
C GLY A 34 -12.69 3.26 9.69
N ASP A 35 -11.76 2.29 9.77
CA ASP A 35 -10.32 2.51 10.05
C ASP A 35 -9.53 3.00 8.83
N ARG A 36 -10.07 3.90 8.04
CA ARG A 36 -9.37 4.46 6.88
C ARG A 36 -8.43 5.57 7.31
N LEU A 37 -7.26 5.55 6.72
CA LEU A 37 -6.16 6.42 7.01
C LEU A 37 -5.76 7.17 5.74
N PHE A 38 -5.66 8.49 5.86
CA PHE A 38 -5.14 9.34 4.80
C PHE A 38 -3.85 9.98 5.28
N GLY A 39 -2.94 10.20 4.36
CA GLY A 39 -1.71 10.92 4.62
C GLY A 39 -0.52 10.01 4.85
N ASN A 40 0.46 10.52 5.58
CA ASN A 40 1.74 9.87 5.78
C ASN A 40 1.82 9.13 7.12
N ILE A 41 2.62 8.08 7.13
CA ILE A 41 2.85 7.21 8.29
C ILE A 41 4.31 7.32 8.69
N LEU A 42 4.57 7.65 9.95
CA LEU A 42 5.91 7.57 10.54
C LEU A 42 6.13 6.19 11.14
N LEU A 43 7.24 5.56 10.78
CA LEU A 43 7.73 4.31 11.38
C LEU A 43 9.05 4.58 12.10
N MET A 44 9.22 3.98 13.28
CA MET A 44 10.50 3.95 13.98
C MET A 44 11.02 2.52 14.06
N ALA A 45 12.21 2.30 13.51
CA ALA A 45 12.85 0.99 13.52
C ALA A 45 14.37 1.12 13.77
N GLY A 46 14.85 0.51 14.87
CA GLY A 46 16.25 0.53 15.26
C GLY A 46 16.80 1.95 15.47
N GLY A 47 16.01 2.84 16.06
CA GLY A 47 16.34 4.25 16.33
C GLY A 47 16.33 5.14 15.07
N ALA A 48 15.92 4.64 13.92
CA ALA A 48 15.80 5.43 12.68
C ALA A 48 14.33 5.70 12.34
N CYS A 49 14.08 6.86 11.75
CA CYS A 49 12.77 7.33 11.35
C CYS A 49 12.57 7.11 9.84
N PHE A 50 11.42 6.58 9.48
CA PHE A 50 11.01 6.36 8.10
C PHE A 50 9.58 6.87 7.92
N GLU A 51 9.30 7.35 6.73
CA GLU A 51 7.97 7.82 6.34
C GLU A 51 7.47 6.96 5.18
N ILE A 52 6.22 6.51 5.29
CA ILE A 52 5.50 5.87 4.19
C ILE A 52 4.35 6.80 3.81
N LEU A 53 4.24 7.03 2.50
CA LEU A 53 3.16 7.81 1.89
C LEU A 53 2.49 6.95 0.83
N ASN A 54 1.21 7.19 0.60
CA ASN A 54 0.48 6.71 -0.57
C ASN A 54 -0.03 7.96 -1.28
N GLU A 55 0.62 8.32 -2.38
CA GLU A 55 0.34 9.56 -3.12
C GLU A 55 -0.12 9.20 -4.53
N THR A 56 -1.07 9.95 -5.06
CA THR A 56 -1.53 9.76 -6.44
C THR A 56 -0.53 10.34 -7.44
N GLU A 57 -0.29 9.60 -8.52
CA GLU A 57 0.53 10.01 -9.65
C GLU A 57 -0.26 9.88 -10.96
N LYS A 58 -0.09 10.84 -11.87
CA LYS A 58 -0.69 10.75 -13.21
C LYS A 58 -0.16 9.55 -13.96
N THR A 59 -1.06 8.66 -14.32
CA THR A 59 -0.76 7.35 -14.87
C THR A 59 -1.62 7.11 -16.11
N PRO A 60 -1.06 6.58 -17.20
CA PRO A 60 -1.87 6.15 -18.33
C PRO A 60 -2.94 5.14 -17.91
N TYR A 61 -4.19 5.43 -18.18
CA TYR A 61 -5.34 4.64 -17.78
C TYR A 61 -6.36 4.60 -18.93
N PHE A 62 -6.51 3.46 -19.60
CA PHE A 62 -7.45 3.25 -20.70
C PHE A 62 -7.45 4.36 -21.80
N GLY A 63 -6.26 4.85 -22.16
CA GLY A 63 -6.10 5.91 -23.17
C GLY A 63 -6.31 7.34 -22.66
N MET A 64 -6.53 7.51 -21.36
CA MET A 64 -6.55 8.79 -20.65
C MET A 64 -5.41 8.82 -19.62
N GLU A 65 -5.31 9.89 -18.87
CA GLU A 65 -4.50 9.96 -17.64
C GLU A 65 -5.43 9.97 -16.44
N GLU A 66 -5.12 9.13 -15.46
CA GLU A 66 -5.85 9.03 -14.19
C GLU A 66 -4.87 9.14 -13.02
N ASP A 67 -5.38 9.53 -11.87
CA ASP A 67 -4.61 9.56 -10.63
C ASP A 67 -4.60 8.15 -10.00
N VAL A 68 -3.48 7.42 -10.15
CA VAL A 68 -3.29 6.11 -9.53
C VAL A 68 -2.32 6.25 -8.38
N SER A 69 -2.68 5.73 -7.21
CA SER A 69 -1.83 5.87 -6.03
C SER A 69 -0.61 4.96 -6.07
N ARG A 70 0.48 5.44 -5.47
CA ARG A 70 1.74 4.74 -5.35
C ARG A 70 2.32 4.91 -3.95
N PHE A 71 2.86 3.84 -3.39
CA PHE A 71 3.64 3.94 -2.16
C PHE A 71 4.99 4.61 -2.39
N HIS A 72 5.35 5.47 -1.46
CA HIS A 72 6.68 6.05 -1.34
C HIS A 72 7.26 5.77 0.04
N VAL A 73 8.57 5.53 0.10
CA VAL A 73 9.30 5.33 1.35
C VAL A 73 10.45 6.30 1.42
N LYS A 74 10.47 7.11 2.48
CA LYS A 74 11.52 8.10 2.74
C LYS A 74 12.17 7.83 4.09
N LYS A 75 13.46 8.14 4.23
CA LYS A 75 14.13 8.18 5.52
C LYS A 75 14.17 9.62 6.00
N LEU A 76 13.67 9.86 7.21
CA LEU A 76 13.77 11.16 7.88
C LEU A 76 15.09 11.26 8.65
N VAL A 77 15.58 12.48 8.83
CA VAL A 77 16.77 12.75 9.63
C VAL A 77 16.44 12.66 11.12
N ASP A 78 15.31 13.24 11.51
CA ASP A 78 14.78 13.25 12.87
C ASP A 78 13.26 13.05 12.84
N GLU A 79 12.67 12.58 13.94
CA GLU A 79 11.22 12.48 14.09
C GLU A 79 10.52 13.85 13.94
N LYS A 80 11.20 14.94 14.30
CA LYS A 80 10.67 16.31 14.17
C LYS A 80 10.43 16.73 12.72
N ASP A 81 11.06 16.04 11.77
CA ASP A 81 10.87 16.30 10.35
C ASP A 81 9.54 15.67 9.84
N TYR A 82 8.93 14.81 10.65
CA TYR A 82 7.62 14.26 10.36
C TYR A 82 6.54 15.32 10.55
N SER A 83 5.86 15.64 9.46
CA SER A 83 4.71 16.52 9.45
C SER A 83 3.50 15.72 8.97
N PRO A 84 2.56 15.34 9.85
CA PRO A 84 1.39 14.59 9.45
C PRO A 84 0.57 15.39 8.44
N SER A 85 0.34 14.84 7.26
CA SER A 85 -0.56 15.44 6.29
C SER A 85 -2.00 15.14 6.70
N ILE A 86 -2.74 16.21 6.99
CA ILE A 86 -4.16 16.15 7.30
C ILE A 86 -4.88 16.60 6.04
N ILE A 87 -5.44 15.64 5.30
CA ILE A 87 -6.10 15.92 4.00
C ILE A 87 -7.44 16.63 4.21
N PHE A 88 -8.10 16.39 5.36
CA PHE A 88 -9.36 17.07 5.69
C PHE A 88 -9.21 17.85 6.97
N ASP A 89 -9.46 19.16 6.94
CA ASP A 89 -9.54 20.03 8.10
C ASP A 89 -10.83 19.73 8.89
N SER A 90 -10.91 18.51 9.43
CA SER A 90 -12.00 18.10 10.29
C SER A 90 -11.55 18.18 11.74
N ALA A 91 -12.40 18.71 12.60
CA ALA A 91 -12.17 18.82 14.05
C ALA A 91 -11.92 17.46 14.76
N SER A 92 -11.98 16.36 14.01
CA SER A 92 -11.82 14.97 14.49
C SER A 92 -10.49 14.33 14.12
N SER A 93 -9.58 15.00 13.38
CA SER A 93 -8.27 14.41 13.06
C SER A 93 -7.40 14.34 14.31
N GLN A 94 -6.94 13.15 14.65
CA GLN A 94 -6.06 12.90 15.79
C GLN A 94 -4.78 12.22 15.29
N ILE A 95 -3.66 12.49 15.98
CA ILE A 95 -2.44 11.70 15.77
C ILE A 95 -2.53 10.47 16.66
N THR A 96 -2.55 9.31 16.06
CA THR A 96 -2.45 8.03 16.75
C THR A 96 -1.00 7.59 16.79
N GLU A 97 -0.53 7.20 17.94
CA GLU A 97 0.78 6.60 18.17
C GLU A 97 0.59 5.24 18.83
N ARG A 98 1.22 4.20 18.23
CA ARG A 98 1.19 2.83 18.76
C ARG A 98 2.62 2.34 18.97
N ILE A 99 2.89 1.83 20.16
CA ILE A 99 4.14 1.12 20.48
C ILE A 99 3.97 -0.31 19.99
N ILE A 100 4.95 -0.82 19.27
CA ILE A 100 4.93 -2.14 18.63
C ILE A 100 5.83 -3.12 19.39
N ASP A 101 7.09 -2.75 19.59
CA ASP A 101 8.11 -3.54 20.30
C ASP A 101 8.27 -4.97 19.76
N GLY A 102 8.53 -5.09 18.47
CA GLY A 102 8.74 -6.37 17.81
C GLY A 102 9.94 -6.35 16.84
N LYS A 103 10.74 -7.42 16.82
CA LYS A 103 11.84 -7.53 15.86
C LYS A 103 11.30 -7.81 14.47
N ILE A 104 11.61 -6.96 13.49
CA ILE A 104 11.27 -7.19 12.09
C ILE A 104 12.11 -8.35 11.55
N GLU A 105 11.47 -9.46 11.26
CA GLU A 105 12.12 -10.67 10.72
C GLU A 105 12.21 -10.65 9.20
N ASP A 106 11.20 -10.05 8.58
CA ASP A 106 11.08 -9.88 7.13
C ASP A 106 10.11 -8.73 6.82
N ILE A 107 10.22 -8.20 5.62
CA ILE A 107 9.25 -7.26 5.06
C ILE A 107 8.81 -7.82 3.71
N LEU A 108 7.50 -7.99 3.54
CA LEU A 108 6.93 -8.38 2.26
C LEU A 108 6.36 -7.14 1.57
N VAL A 109 6.66 -6.99 0.29
CA VAL A 109 5.92 -6.10 -0.61
C VAL A 109 4.92 -6.96 -1.35
N VAL A 110 3.65 -6.59 -1.29
CA VAL A 110 2.57 -7.28 -2.00
C VAL A 110 2.38 -6.57 -3.31
N GLU A 111 2.71 -7.26 -4.39
CA GLU A 111 2.65 -6.75 -5.75
C GLU A 111 1.54 -7.47 -6.51
N ASP A 112 0.62 -6.70 -7.07
CA ASP A 112 -0.48 -7.19 -7.91
C ASP A 112 -0.23 -6.81 -9.37
N GLU A 113 -0.26 -7.81 -10.24
CA GLU A 113 -0.29 -7.63 -11.69
C GLU A 113 -1.73 -7.76 -12.17
N VAL A 114 -2.32 -6.65 -12.57
CA VAL A 114 -3.71 -6.58 -13.03
C VAL A 114 -3.74 -6.50 -14.54
N ASN A 115 -4.51 -7.39 -15.17
CA ASN A 115 -4.73 -7.40 -16.60
C ASN A 115 -6.23 -7.24 -16.89
N VAL A 116 -6.59 -6.24 -17.65
CA VAL A 116 -7.95 -5.97 -18.13
C VAL A 116 -8.06 -6.40 -19.57
N PHE A 117 -9.11 -7.13 -19.89
CA PHE A 117 -9.30 -7.76 -21.21
C PHE A 117 -10.41 -7.04 -21.99
N ASP A 118 -10.19 -6.90 -23.29
CA ASP A 118 -11.21 -6.55 -24.26
C ASP A 118 -11.22 -7.61 -25.37
N SER A 119 -12.39 -8.17 -25.64
CA SER A 119 -12.56 -9.20 -26.68
C SER A 119 -11.61 -10.42 -26.57
N GLY A 120 -11.17 -10.73 -25.33
CA GLY A 120 -10.26 -11.84 -25.01
C GLY A 120 -8.78 -11.54 -25.15
N GLU A 121 -8.40 -10.31 -25.49
CA GLU A 121 -7.02 -9.85 -25.53
C GLU A 121 -6.74 -8.89 -24.37
N ILE A 122 -5.48 -8.82 -23.90
CA ILE A 122 -5.10 -7.86 -22.86
C ILE A 122 -5.15 -6.45 -23.44
N PHE A 123 -6.10 -5.67 -22.97
CA PHE A 123 -6.29 -4.28 -23.38
C PHE A 123 -5.44 -3.33 -22.53
N TYR A 124 -5.36 -3.59 -21.21
CA TYR A 124 -4.59 -2.77 -20.28
C TYR A 124 -3.90 -3.67 -19.26
N SER A 125 -2.71 -3.28 -18.81
CA SER A 125 -1.96 -4.01 -17.79
C SER A 125 -1.22 -3.04 -16.89
N ILE A 126 -1.34 -3.25 -15.58
CA ILE A 126 -0.64 -2.49 -14.55
C ILE A 126 -0.07 -3.41 -13.48
N THR A 127 1.12 -3.08 -13.00
CA THR A 127 1.71 -3.70 -11.81
C THR A 127 1.74 -2.66 -10.68
N ILE A 128 1.19 -3.01 -9.54
CA ILE A 128 0.95 -2.08 -8.43
C ILE A 128 1.31 -2.73 -7.09
N ASP A 129 2.03 -2.01 -6.22
CA ASP A 129 2.25 -2.47 -4.85
C ASP A 129 1.00 -2.18 -4.01
N THR A 130 0.36 -3.24 -3.51
CA THR A 130 -0.92 -3.17 -2.79
C THR A 130 -0.72 -3.04 -1.30
N ALA A 131 0.36 -3.61 -0.75
CA ALA A 131 0.66 -3.53 0.68
C ALA A 131 2.14 -3.68 0.98
N ILE A 132 2.52 -3.19 2.18
CA ILE A 132 3.81 -3.41 2.83
C ILE A 132 3.53 -4.13 4.15
N VAL A 133 4.09 -5.34 4.34
CA VAL A 133 3.83 -6.20 5.50
C VAL A 133 5.11 -6.39 6.29
N PHE A 134 5.11 -5.93 7.54
CA PHE A 134 6.21 -6.11 8.49
C PHE A 134 5.95 -7.37 9.33
N ARG A 135 6.74 -8.41 9.13
CA ARG A 135 6.60 -9.69 9.85
C ARG A 135 7.46 -9.69 11.11
N MET A 136 6.85 -10.06 12.25
CA MET A 136 7.47 -10.07 13.57
C MET A 136 7.04 -11.35 14.32
N GLY A 137 7.78 -12.43 14.16
CA GLY A 137 7.42 -13.72 14.77
C GLY A 137 6.09 -14.25 14.21
N LYS A 138 5.08 -14.33 15.07
CA LYS A 138 3.73 -14.80 14.71
C LYS A 138 2.79 -13.66 14.28
N THR A 139 3.17 -12.42 14.54
CA THR A 139 2.35 -11.25 14.27
C THR A 139 2.95 -10.47 13.11
N SER A 140 2.12 -9.79 12.37
CA SER A 140 2.52 -8.85 11.32
C SER A 140 1.74 -7.54 11.44
N ILE A 141 2.36 -6.46 10.97
CA ILE A 141 1.68 -5.19 10.72
C ILE A 141 1.66 -4.99 9.22
N SER A 142 0.46 -4.86 8.68
CA SER A 142 0.21 -4.57 7.27
C SER A 142 -0.18 -3.11 7.10
N ILE A 143 0.48 -2.43 6.18
CA ILE A 143 0.07 -1.13 5.65
C ILE A 143 -0.44 -1.43 4.24
N SER A 144 -1.73 -1.34 4.04
CA SER A 144 -2.39 -1.68 2.77
C SER A 144 -3.13 -0.47 2.25
N ARG A 145 -3.14 -0.28 0.94
CA ARG A 145 -4.11 0.64 0.33
C ARG A 145 -5.51 0.04 0.42
N ASP A 146 -6.51 0.89 0.43
CA ASP A 146 -7.92 0.47 0.40
C ASP A 146 -8.52 0.59 -1.02
N TRP A 147 -7.83 1.31 -1.90
CA TRP A 147 -8.22 1.52 -3.30
C TRP A 147 -7.01 1.97 -4.13
N SER A 148 -6.95 1.59 -5.42
CA SER A 148 -5.80 1.92 -6.29
C SER A 148 -5.83 3.34 -6.81
N LEU A 149 -7.03 3.94 -6.93
CA LEU A 149 -7.22 5.30 -7.43
C LEU A 149 -7.28 6.35 -6.30
N GLY A 150 -7.03 5.96 -5.05
CA GLY A 150 -7.08 6.83 -3.89
C GLY A 150 -5.86 6.72 -2.99
N GLU A 151 -5.69 7.70 -2.12
CA GLU A 151 -4.58 7.78 -1.17
C GLU A 151 -4.88 7.07 0.16
N GLU A 152 -6.05 6.44 0.25
CA GLU A 152 -6.49 5.73 1.46
C GLU A 152 -5.60 4.53 1.76
N MET A 153 -5.28 4.41 3.04
CA MET A 153 -4.53 3.29 3.59
C MET A 153 -5.24 2.71 4.81
N SER A 154 -4.98 1.45 5.10
CA SER A 154 -5.31 0.80 6.36
C SER A 154 -4.07 0.25 7.05
N ILE A 155 -4.06 0.27 8.39
CA ILE A 155 -3.02 -0.36 9.20
C ILE A 155 -3.68 -1.44 10.04
N ARG A 156 -3.26 -2.69 9.83
CA ARG A 156 -3.80 -3.83 10.56
C ARG A 156 -2.69 -4.66 11.19
N GLU A 157 -2.92 -5.09 12.41
CA GLU A 157 -2.10 -6.10 13.09
C GLU A 157 -2.82 -7.44 13.03
N SER A 158 -2.14 -8.48 12.56
CA SER A 158 -2.73 -9.81 12.38
C SER A 158 -1.66 -10.89 12.40
N ASP A 159 -2.04 -12.10 12.80
CA ASP A 159 -1.30 -13.33 12.58
C ASP A 159 -1.53 -13.92 11.17
N ASP A 160 -2.54 -13.43 10.48
CA ASP A 160 -2.88 -13.74 9.08
C ASP A 160 -2.88 -12.46 8.24
N TYR A 161 -1.71 -12.12 7.70
CA TYR A 161 -1.54 -10.90 6.92
C TYR A 161 -2.25 -10.95 5.56
N GLU A 162 -2.50 -12.12 5.00
CA GLU A 162 -3.16 -12.26 3.70
C GLU A 162 -4.61 -11.78 3.77
N ASN A 163 -5.28 -12.03 4.92
CA ASN A 163 -6.62 -11.52 5.18
C ASN A 163 -6.64 -10.09 5.77
N ALA A 164 -5.46 -9.53 6.09
CA ALA A 164 -5.33 -8.18 6.65
C ALA A 164 -5.05 -7.10 5.59
N ILE A 165 -4.97 -7.46 4.33
CA ILE A 165 -4.68 -6.55 3.21
C ILE A 165 -5.84 -6.51 2.22
N TYR A 166 -5.81 -5.56 1.31
CA TYR A 166 -6.75 -5.44 0.20
C TYR A 166 -6.79 -6.75 -0.60
N SER A 167 -7.97 -7.34 -0.78
CA SER A 167 -8.10 -8.67 -1.36
C SER A 167 -7.94 -8.66 -2.88
N VAL A 168 -7.48 -9.80 -3.45
CA VAL A 168 -7.42 -9.99 -4.90
C VAL A 168 -8.81 -9.81 -5.55
N ARG A 169 -9.88 -10.22 -4.86
CA ARG A 169 -11.24 -10.03 -5.36
C ARG A 169 -11.61 -8.56 -5.48
N GLN A 170 -11.32 -7.77 -4.44
CA GLN A 170 -11.56 -6.32 -4.47
C GLN A 170 -10.76 -5.65 -5.60
N MET A 171 -9.50 -6.08 -5.81
CA MET A 171 -8.67 -5.60 -6.91
C MET A 171 -9.30 -5.93 -8.28
N ILE A 172 -9.79 -7.15 -8.47
CA ILE A 172 -10.48 -7.54 -9.71
C ILE A 172 -11.76 -6.72 -9.89
N ASP A 173 -12.57 -6.59 -8.83
CA ASP A 173 -13.84 -5.85 -8.89
C ASP A 173 -13.59 -4.35 -9.21
N GLU A 174 -12.53 -3.76 -8.64
CA GLU A 174 -12.13 -2.36 -8.90
C GLU A 174 -11.68 -2.12 -10.34
N TRP A 175 -10.88 -3.04 -10.89
CA TRP A 175 -10.29 -2.90 -12.23
C TRP A 175 -11.16 -3.48 -13.35
N SER A 176 -12.19 -4.24 -13.02
CA SER A 176 -13.22 -4.61 -13.98
C SER A 176 -14.04 -3.37 -14.30
N ASP A 177 -14.08 -3.00 -15.58
CA ASP A 177 -14.83 -1.83 -16.04
C ASP A 177 -16.33 -2.11 -15.87
N GLU A 178 -16.84 -1.83 -14.68
CA GLU A 178 -18.25 -1.83 -14.36
C GLU A 178 -18.76 -0.37 -14.43
N ASP A 179 -18.96 0.11 -15.66
CA ASP A 179 -19.90 1.20 -15.80
C ASP A 179 -21.27 0.68 -15.30
N ALA A 180 -21.72 1.18 -14.14
CA ALA A 180 -22.93 0.70 -13.50
C ALA A 180 -24.18 0.80 -14.40
N ASP A 181 -24.09 1.62 -15.45
CA ASP A 181 -25.12 1.83 -16.46
C ASP A 181 -24.87 1.08 -17.78
N ALA A 182 -23.68 0.42 -17.93
CA ALA A 182 -23.38 -0.33 -19.13
C ALA A 182 -24.11 -1.69 -19.18
N PRO A 183 -24.56 -2.14 -20.35
CA PRO A 183 -25.06 -3.51 -20.51
C PRO A 183 -23.97 -4.49 -20.07
N LYS A 184 -24.35 -5.54 -19.32
CA LYS A 184 -23.41 -6.60 -18.85
C LYS A 184 -22.55 -7.25 -19.97
N SER A 185 -22.93 -7.09 -21.23
CA SER A 185 -22.19 -7.52 -22.42
C SER A 185 -20.94 -6.71 -22.70
N ASP A 186 -20.79 -5.52 -22.12
CA ASP A 186 -19.72 -4.57 -22.43
C ASP A 186 -18.67 -4.49 -21.29
N LEU A 187 -18.84 -5.33 -20.25
CA LEU A 187 -17.90 -5.41 -19.14
C LEU A 187 -16.54 -5.94 -19.62
N ARG A 188 -15.48 -5.21 -19.28
CA ARG A 188 -14.11 -5.65 -19.48
C ARG A 188 -13.64 -6.43 -18.24
N PRO A 189 -13.55 -7.76 -18.30
CA PRO A 189 -13.13 -8.52 -17.15
C PRO A 189 -11.67 -8.25 -16.84
N ALA A 190 -11.36 -8.19 -15.54
CA ALA A 190 -9.98 -8.11 -15.05
C ALA A 190 -9.53 -9.43 -14.43
N THR A 191 -8.23 -9.67 -14.42
CA THR A 191 -7.55 -10.69 -13.60
C THR A 191 -6.47 -10.04 -12.78
N CYS A 192 -6.15 -10.64 -11.64
CA CYS A 192 -5.10 -10.17 -10.76
C CYS A 192 -4.22 -11.35 -10.34
N ASP A 193 -2.92 -11.23 -10.60
CA ASP A 193 -1.89 -12.18 -10.13
C ASP A 193 -1.08 -11.52 -9.02
N ARG A 194 -1.23 -12.03 -7.78
CA ARG A 194 -0.61 -11.49 -6.57
C ARG A 194 0.68 -12.19 -6.24
N LYS A 195 1.72 -11.40 -5.95
CA LYS A 195 3.03 -11.85 -5.51
C LYS A 195 3.38 -11.26 -4.15
N PHE A 196 3.93 -12.09 -3.27
CA PHE A 196 4.50 -11.68 -1.99
C PHE A 196 6.03 -11.68 -2.11
N ILE A 197 6.60 -10.49 -2.25
CA ILE A 197 8.04 -10.31 -2.49
C ILE A 197 8.74 -10.09 -1.16
N SER A 198 9.47 -11.12 -0.66
CA SER A 198 10.31 -10.98 0.53
C SER A 198 11.52 -10.09 0.24
N LEU A 199 11.70 -9.07 1.05
CA LEU A 199 12.87 -8.18 0.96
C LEU A 199 14.10 -8.76 1.67
N LYS A 200 13.93 -9.75 2.56
CA LYS A 200 15.03 -10.46 3.23
C LYS A 200 15.88 -11.26 2.26
N ASP A 201 15.23 -11.95 1.31
CA ASP A 201 15.90 -12.85 0.37
C ASP A 201 16.43 -12.12 -0.89
N GLY A 202 16.41 -10.80 -0.90
CA GLY A 202 16.91 -9.99 -2.02
C GLY A 202 16.05 -10.05 -3.28
N GLY A 203 14.79 -10.47 -3.15
CA GLY A 203 13.82 -10.45 -4.26
C GLY A 203 14.14 -11.42 -5.42
N ARG A 204 14.98 -12.42 -5.19
CA ARG A 204 15.25 -13.49 -6.18
C ARG A 204 14.37 -14.70 -5.89
N LYS A 205 13.28 -14.79 -6.59
CA LYS A 205 12.69 -16.07 -7.01
C LYS A 205 12.28 -15.97 -8.45
#